data_90890d54ca3d76f4a66b6c0fdd0bcafe
#
_entry.id   90890d54ca3d76f4a66b6c0fdd0bcafe
#
_cell.length_a   1.000
_cell.length_b   1.000
_cell.length_c   1.000
_cell.angle_alpha   90.00
_cell.angle_beta   90.00
_cell.angle_gamma   90.00
#
_symmetry.space_group_name_H-M   'P 1'
#
loop_
_entity.id
_entity.type
_entity.pdbx_description
1 polymer ?
#
loop_
_entity_poly.entity_id
_entity_poly.type
_entity_poly.pdbx_seq_one_letter_code
_entity_poly.pdbx_strand_id
1 'polypeptide(L)'
;MPWENIAHRIGVICPLKYSLRNVSSVLENTSNLTTVLAHYEAMVARGDLEADPAQIQVAKSLDALTAEMAQRKPEEKKGLLGRLFGKGKEEPDYIKGLYVWGSVGRGKTMLMDLFYDLSPEPKKHRSHFHEFMEEIHDRIFMVRKQISAGTIKDRDPIIPVAEEIISTTRLLCFDEFTVTDIADAMLLGRLFSKLLEAGVVVVCTSNVVPDELYKDGLNRNHILPFIRSLNERMSVIHLDAPTDYRLEKLSGSDTYLEPLGPESLQKMEKLWASMTYGLQCHLVELENKGRKIPVSRTCSAIAWFTFQELCCTPLGPSDYLRIAHAFNTVFLEGVPVLDKARRNEAKRFINLIDTLYDNHVHLVIQASAEPQDLYVASSGTEAFEFDRTTSRLIEMRSEEYLMREHNTEN
;
A
#
# COMPACT_ATOMS: atom_id res chain seq x y z
N MET A 1 6.43 14.93 -33.06
CA MET A 1 7.87 15.28 -33.00
C MET A 1 8.47 14.51 -31.84
N PRO A 2 9.53 13.72 -32.04
CA PRO A 2 9.97 12.71 -31.09
C PRO A 2 10.84 13.31 -29.97
N TRP A 3 10.76 12.68 -28.81
CA TRP A 3 11.38 13.03 -27.53
C TRP A 3 12.91 12.74 -27.44
N GLU A 4 13.60 12.52 -28.53
CA GLU A 4 15.01 12.11 -28.54
C GLU A 4 16.05 13.23 -28.36
N ASN A 5 15.67 14.49 -28.18
CA ASN A 5 16.61 15.62 -28.19
C ASN A 5 16.86 16.32 -26.84
N ILE A 6 16.46 15.77 -25.69
CA ILE A 6 16.72 16.38 -24.37
C ILE A 6 17.82 15.67 -23.56
N ALA A 7 18.23 14.46 -23.95
CA ALA A 7 19.22 13.68 -23.19
C ALA A 7 20.70 14.14 -23.36
N HIS A 8 20.99 15.11 -24.22
CA HIS A 8 22.38 15.48 -24.55
C HIS A 8 22.91 16.72 -23.83
N ARG A 9 22.22 17.30 -22.85
CA ARG A 9 22.66 18.56 -22.20
C ARG A 9 22.97 18.48 -20.71
N ILE A 10 22.86 17.31 -20.07
CA ILE A 10 23.32 17.15 -18.69
C ILE A 10 24.29 15.95 -18.67
N GLY A 11 25.58 16.29 -18.63
CA GLY A 11 26.66 15.31 -18.58
C GLY A 11 26.70 14.57 -17.24
N VAL A 12 25.86 13.52 -17.09
CA VAL A 12 26.01 12.53 -16.04
C VAL A 12 26.34 11.21 -16.74
N ILE A 13 27.62 10.88 -16.67
CA ILE A 13 28.16 9.59 -17.09
C ILE A 13 27.58 8.53 -16.12
N CYS A 14 26.69 7.70 -16.61
CA CYS A 14 26.21 6.53 -15.89
C CYS A 14 27.19 5.36 -16.15
N PRO A 15 27.98 4.89 -15.18
CA PRO A 15 28.82 3.72 -15.34
C PRO A 15 28.14 2.51 -14.71
N LEU A 16 27.18 1.88 -15.38
CA LEU A 16 26.75 0.53 -15.02
C LEU A 16 26.39 -0.26 -16.28
N LYS A 17 27.43 -0.72 -16.99
CA LYS A 17 27.32 -1.92 -17.81
C LYS A 17 27.40 -3.13 -16.87
N TYR A 18 26.30 -3.50 -16.22
CA TYR A 18 26.19 -4.82 -15.66
C TYR A 18 25.70 -5.80 -16.72
N SER A 19 26.42 -6.90 -16.82
CA SER A 19 26.28 -7.99 -17.75
C SER A 19 24.84 -8.55 -17.77
N LEU A 20 24.11 -8.28 -18.83
CA LEU A 20 22.76 -8.78 -19.13
C LEU A 20 22.69 -10.30 -19.40
N ARG A 21 23.74 -11.06 -19.08
CA ARG A 21 23.77 -12.50 -19.42
C ARG A 21 23.12 -13.45 -18.42
N ASN A 22 22.81 -13.01 -17.19
CA ASN A 22 22.15 -13.88 -16.21
C ASN A 22 20.69 -13.52 -15.90
N VAL A 23 20.14 -12.45 -16.49
CA VAL A 23 18.75 -12.05 -16.28
C VAL A 23 17.79 -12.75 -17.25
N SER A 24 18.26 -13.15 -18.43
CA SER A 24 17.40 -13.79 -19.46
C SER A 24 16.87 -15.15 -19.04
N SER A 25 17.60 -15.95 -18.27
CA SER A 25 17.13 -17.30 -17.87
C SER A 25 16.12 -17.28 -16.72
N VAL A 26 16.07 -16.20 -15.93
CA VAL A 26 15.08 -16.01 -14.87
C VAL A 26 13.78 -15.42 -15.44
N LEU A 27 13.87 -14.54 -16.44
CA LEU A 27 12.72 -13.93 -17.08
C LEU A 27 11.97 -14.88 -18.03
N GLU A 28 12.64 -15.89 -18.61
CA GLU A 28 11.99 -16.88 -19.47
C GLU A 28 11.07 -17.86 -18.71
N ASN A 29 11.27 -18.07 -17.40
CA ASN A 29 10.41 -18.94 -16.60
C ASN A 29 9.19 -18.21 -15.98
N THR A 30 9.20 -16.89 -15.90
CA THR A 30 8.08 -16.12 -15.32
C THR A 30 7.03 -15.71 -16.36
N SER A 31 7.36 -15.74 -17.64
CA SER A 31 6.45 -15.34 -18.73
C SER A 31 5.25 -16.27 -18.98
N ASN A 32 5.19 -17.43 -18.33
CA ASN A 32 4.09 -18.40 -18.44
C ASN A 32 3.17 -18.49 -17.22
N LEU A 33 3.43 -17.71 -16.16
CA LEU A 33 2.62 -17.72 -14.95
C LEU A 33 1.46 -16.71 -15.11
N THR A 34 0.24 -17.19 -15.28
CA THR A 34 -0.95 -16.37 -15.56
C THR A 34 -1.91 -16.27 -14.37
N THR A 35 -1.64 -16.96 -13.25
CA THR A 35 -2.52 -17.03 -12.09
C THR A 35 -1.78 -16.70 -10.80
N VAL A 36 -2.53 -16.22 -9.79
CA VAL A 36 -2.02 -15.91 -8.46
C VAL A 36 -1.40 -17.16 -7.82
N LEU A 37 -2.10 -18.30 -7.93
CA LEU A 37 -1.62 -19.57 -7.39
C LEU A 37 -0.30 -20.00 -8.03
N ALA A 38 -0.18 -19.93 -9.37
CA ALA A 38 1.04 -20.34 -10.05
C ALA A 38 2.24 -19.45 -9.65
N HIS A 39 2.04 -18.13 -9.48
CA HIS A 39 3.08 -17.24 -8.97
C HIS A 39 3.46 -17.58 -7.53
N TYR A 40 2.47 -17.81 -6.67
CA TYR A 40 2.69 -18.21 -5.28
C TYR A 40 3.48 -19.53 -5.20
N GLU A 41 3.10 -20.56 -5.96
CA GLU A 41 3.81 -21.84 -6.01
C GLU A 41 5.25 -21.69 -6.52
N ALA A 42 5.47 -20.81 -7.50
CA ALA A 42 6.82 -20.49 -7.98
C ALA A 42 7.67 -19.78 -6.91
N MET A 43 7.08 -18.92 -6.07
CA MET A 43 7.77 -18.28 -4.94
C MET A 43 8.16 -19.32 -3.88
N VAL A 44 7.26 -20.25 -3.57
CA VAL A 44 7.55 -21.37 -2.66
C VAL A 44 8.67 -22.27 -3.21
N ALA A 45 8.62 -22.60 -4.51
CA ALA A 45 9.64 -23.44 -5.16
C ALA A 45 11.04 -22.80 -5.18
N ARG A 46 11.12 -21.45 -5.20
CA ARG A 46 12.40 -20.71 -5.08
C ARG A 46 12.88 -20.56 -3.63
N GLY A 47 12.07 -20.95 -2.65
CA GLY A 47 12.37 -20.75 -1.22
C GLY A 47 12.16 -19.31 -0.74
N ASP A 48 11.43 -18.49 -1.51
CA ASP A 48 11.08 -17.13 -1.12
C ASP A 48 10.00 -17.10 -0.02
N LEU A 49 9.18 -18.17 0.03
CA LEU A 49 8.09 -18.39 0.98
C LEU A 49 8.05 -19.85 1.43
N GLU A 50 7.55 -20.08 2.63
CA GLU A 50 7.06 -21.40 3.02
C GLU A 50 5.63 -21.64 2.51
N ALA A 51 5.33 -22.89 2.16
CA ALA A 51 3.99 -23.26 1.69
C ALA A 51 2.96 -23.16 2.83
N ASP A 52 1.94 -22.34 2.65
CA ASP A 52 0.86 -22.15 3.61
C ASP A 52 -0.50 -22.53 2.99
N PRO A 53 -1.23 -23.51 3.56
CA PRO A 53 -2.52 -23.94 3.04
C PRO A 53 -3.58 -22.82 3.00
N ALA A 54 -3.54 -21.88 3.95
CA ALA A 54 -4.49 -20.76 4.00
C ALA A 54 -4.19 -19.74 2.88
N GLN A 55 -2.92 -19.45 2.63
CA GLN A 55 -2.49 -18.59 1.50
C GLN A 55 -2.84 -19.24 0.15
N ILE A 56 -2.64 -20.55 0.01
CA ILE A 56 -3.03 -21.31 -1.20
C ILE A 56 -4.55 -21.21 -1.43
N GLN A 57 -5.36 -21.31 -0.39
CA GLN A 57 -6.80 -21.16 -0.51
C GLN A 57 -7.22 -19.77 -0.96
N VAL A 58 -6.61 -18.71 -0.42
CA VAL A 58 -6.85 -17.34 -0.85
C VAL A 58 -6.43 -17.16 -2.32
N ALA A 59 -5.23 -17.64 -2.72
CA ALA A 59 -4.77 -17.57 -4.10
C ALA A 59 -5.74 -18.24 -5.08
N LYS A 60 -6.25 -19.43 -4.76
CA LYS A 60 -7.29 -20.12 -5.55
C LYS A 60 -8.59 -19.33 -5.65
N SER A 61 -9.00 -18.67 -4.58
CA SER A 61 -10.22 -17.86 -4.57
C SER A 61 -10.06 -16.59 -5.43
N LEU A 62 -8.88 -15.98 -5.43
CA LEU A 62 -8.54 -14.84 -6.29
C LEU A 62 -8.51 -15.23 -7.77
N ASP A 63 -7.95 -16.40 -8.10
CA ASP A 63 -7.96 -16.94 -9.47
C ASP A 63 -9.39 -17.26 -9.94
N ALA A 64 -10.22 -17.84 -9.09
CA ALA A 64 -11.62 -18.10 -9.37
C ALA A 64 -12.40 -16.80 -9.64
N LEU A 65 -12.15 -15.76 -8.84
CA LEU A 65 -12.73 -14.43 -9.04
C LEU A 65 -12.31 -13.83 -10.38
N THR A 66 -11.03 -13.93 -10.74
CA THR A 66 -10.52 -13.46 -12.04
C THR A 66 -11.23 -14.16 -13.20
N ALA A 67 -11.38 -15.47 -13.12
CA ALA A 67 -12.08 -16.26 -14.12
C ALA A 67 -13.57 -15.88 -14.23
N GLU A 68 -14.25 -15.67 -13.11
CA GLU A 68 -15.65 -15.24 -13.08
C GLU A 68 -15.81 -13.84 -13.70
N MET A 69 -14.94 -12.89 -13.36
CA MET A 69 -14.94 -11.54 -13.95
C MET A 69 -14.71 -11.56 -15.46
N ALA A 70 -13.86 -12.46 -15.97
CA ALA A 70 -13.59 -12.59 -17.40
C ALA A 70 -14.79 -13.17 -18.17
N GLN A 71 -15.54 -14.09 -17.56
CA GLN A 71 -16.73 -14.70 -18.19
C GLN A 71 -17.92 -13.75 -18.27
N ARG A 72 -18.09 -12.90 -17.28
CA ARG A 72 -19.22 -11.95 -17.20
C ARG A 72 -18.80 -10.62 -17.84
N LYS A 73 -19.09 -10.44 -19.12
CA LYS A 73 -19.00 -9.12 -19.77
C LYS A 73 -19.90 -8.11 -19.05
N PRO A 74 -19.47 -6.84 -18.89
CA PRO A 74 -20.36 -5.80 -18.40
C PRO A 74 -21.62 -5.80 -19.30
N GLU A 75 -22.80 -5.96 -18.72
CA GLU A 75 -24.03 -5.73 -19.49
C GLU A 75 -24.02 -4.28 -19.97
N GLU A 76 -23.89 -4.09 -21.28
CA GLU A 76 -24.27 -2.82 -21.89
C GLU A 76 -25.71 -2.53 -21.44
N LYS A 77 -25.93 -1.36 -20.85
CA LYS A 77 -27.24 -0.94 -20.30
C LYS A 77 -28.32 -1.32 -21.29
N LYS A 78 -29.04 -2.40 -21.02
CA LYS A 78 -30.31 -2.69 -21.70
C LYS A 78 -31.21 -1.47 -21.46
N GLY A 79 -31.53 -0.76 -22.52
CA GLY A 79 -32.33 0.47 -22.47
C GLY A 79 -33.62 0.25 -21.66
N LEU A 80 -34.20 1.33 -21.16
CA LEU A 80 -35.42 1.34 -20.32
C LEU A 80 -36.56 0.39 -20.79
N LEU A 81 -36.59 -0.01 -22.04
CA LEU A 81 -37.55 -0.96 -22.62
C LEU A 81 -37.35 -2.42 -22.21
N GLY A 82 -36.12 -2.84 -21.83
CA GLY A 82 -35.85 -4.22 -21.35
C GLY A 82 -36.38 -4.49 -19.94
N ARG A 83 -36.57 -3.46 -19.11
CA ARG A 83 -37.10 -3.58 -17.74
C ARG A 83 -38.63 -3.76 -17.66
N LEU A 84 -39.35 -3.47 -18.72
CA LEU A 84 -40.83 -3.54 -18.74
C LEU A 84 -41.40 -4.92 -19.08
N PHE A 85 -40.58 -5.84 -19.61
CA PHE A 85 -41.02 -7.17 -20.04
C PHE A 85 -40.40 -8.35 -19.31
N GLY A 86 -39.54 -8.14 -18.32
CA GLY A 86 -38.95 -9.17 -17.49
C GLY A 86 -39.86 -9.56 -16.34
N LYS A 87 -40.67 -10.59 -16.50
CA LYS A 87 -41.36 -11.29 -15.40
C LYS A 87 -40.35 -12.19 -14.68
N GLY A 88 -40.12 -11.89 -13.39
CA GLY A 88 -39.39 -12.74 -12.48
C GLY A 88 -38.40 -11.89 -11.67
N LYS A 89 -38.52 -11.92 -10.34
CA LYS A 89 -37.41 -11.51 -9.43
C LYS A 89 -36.32 -12.56 -9.56
N GLU A 90 -35.53 -12.50 -10.62
CA GLU A 90 -34.21 -13.09 -10.60
C GLU A 90 -33.35 -12.14 -9.76
N GLU A 91 -32.73 -12.67 -8.71
CA GLU A 91 -31.70 -11.95 -7.97
C GLU A 91 -30.67 -11.43 -8.99
N PRO A 92 -30.25 -10.16 -8.89
CA PRO A 92 -29.27 -9.64 -9.83
C PRO A 92 -28.02 -10.52 -9.72
N ASP A 93 -27.65 -11.09 -10.86
CA ASP A 93 -26.49 -11.97 -11.01
C ASP A 93 -25.21 -11.13 -10.81
N TYR A 94 -24.79 -10.95 -9.55
CA TYR A 94 -23.59 -10.20 -9.18
C TYR A 94 -22.44 -11.12 -8.86
N ILE A 95 -21.21 -10.64 -9.15
CA ILE A 95 -19.97 -11.30 -8.75
C ILE A 95 -19.70 -10.98 -7.28
N LYS A 96 -19.54 -12.00 -6.44
CA LYS A 96 -19.12 -11.80 -5.06
C LYS A 96 -17.66 -11.34 -5.02
N GLY A 97 -17.41 -10.24 -4.32
CA GLY A 97 -16.06 -9.82 -3.99
C GLY A 97 -15.38 -10.74 -2.97
N LEU A 98 -14.16 -10.40 -2.57
CA LEU A 98 -13.42 -11.13 -1.53
C LEU A 98 -13.05 -10.20 -0.38
N TYR A 99 -13.32 -10.65 0.84
CA TYR A 99 -12.87 -10.03 2.08
C TYR A 99 -11.89 -10.99 2.77
N VAL A 100 -10.60 -10.68 2.67
CA VAL A 100 -9.53 -11.50 3.26
C VAL A 100 -9.10 -10.87 4.57
N TRP A 101 -9.33 -11.55 5.70
CA TRP A 101 -8.98 -11.02 7.00
C TRP A 101 -8.04 -11.96 7.77
N GLY A 102 -7.28 -11.41 8.71
CA GLY A 102 -6.34 -12.14 9.55
C GLY A 102 -5.29 -11.21 10.13
N SER A 103 -4.46 -11.70 11.03
CA SER A 103 -3.41 -10.92 11.70
C SER A 103 -2.41 -10.32 10.70
N VAL A 104 -1.69 -9.29 11.13
CA VAL A 104 -0.62 -8.63 10.34
C VAL A 104 0.45 -9.65 9.95
N GLY A 105 1.14 -9.41 8.83
CA GLY A 105 2.27 -10.24 8.38
C GLY A 105 1.92 -11.57 7.73
N ARG A 106 0.63 -11.91 7.59
CA ARG A 106 0.16 -13.19 7.03
C ARG A 106 0.18 -13.28 5.50
N GLY A 107 0.71 -12.27 4.81
CA GLY A 107 0.81 -12.26 3.35
C GLY A 107 -0.46 -11.78 2.63
N LYS A 108 -1.42 -11.16 3.34
CA LYS A 108 -2.65 -10.61 2.72
C LYS A 108 -2.33 -9.63 1.59
N THR A 109 -1.47 -8.66 1.89
CA THR A 109 -1.07 -7.60 0.93
C THR A 109 -0.31 -8.19 -0.26
N MET A 110 0.59 -9.17 -0.04
CA MET A 110 1.31 -9.86 -1.11
C MET A 110 0.36 -10.58 -2.08
N LEU A 111 -0.63 -11.31 -1.55
CA LEU A 111 -1.63 -11.98 -2.39
C LEU A 111 -2.53 -10.99 -3.14
N MET A 112 -2.86 -9.85 -2.51
CA MET A 112 -3.58 -8.75 -3.15
C MET A 112 -2.76 -8.12 -4.28
N ASP A 113 -1.44 -7.91 -4.09
CA ASP A 113 -0.53 -7.38 -5.09
C ASP A 113 -0.50 -8.27 -6.33
N LEU A 114 -0.25 -9.58 -6.11
CA LEU A 114 -0.27 -10.56 -7.19
C LEU A 114 -1.61 -10.55 -7.94
N PHE A 115 -2.72 -10.54 -7.22
CA PHE A 115 -4.05 -10.50 -7.84
C PHE A 115 -4.26 -9.23 -8.66
N TYR A 116 -3.93 -8.07 -8.08
CA TYR A 116 -4.10 -6.80 -8.78
C TYR A 116 -3.27 -6.74 -10.04
N ASP A 117 -1.98 -7.12 -9.97
CA ASP A 117 -1.07 -7.05 -11.11
C ASP A 117 -1.48 -8.03 -12.23
N LEU A 118 -1.87 -9.24 -11.86
CA LEU A 118 -2.26 -10.30 -12.81
C LEU A 118 -3.69 -10.15 -13.35
N SER A 119 -4.54 -9.38 -12.68
CA SER A 119 -5.92 -9.17 -13.15
C SER A 119 -5.93 -8.49 -14.52
N PRO A 120 -6.60 -9.09 -15.53
CA PRO A 120 -6.71 -8.52 -16.87
C PRO A 120 -7.72 -7.38 -16.96
N GLU A 121 -8.41 -7.04 -15.86
CA GLU A 121 -9.42 -5.97 -15.83
C GLU A 121 -8.76 -4.59 -16.04
N PRO A 122 -9.08 -3.87 -17.13
CA PRO A 122 -8.46 -2.57 -17.41
C PRO A 122 -9.00 -1.45 -16.51
N LYS A 123 -10.23 -1.60 -15.99
CA LYS A 123 -10.86 -0.64 -15.07
C LYS A 123 -10.68 -1.12 -13.63
N LYS A 124 -9.44 -1.24 -13.20
CA LYS A 124 -9.09 -1.62 -11.84
C LYS A 124 -8.46 -0.45 -11.10
N HIS A 125 -8.79 -0.31 -9.83
CA HIS A 125 -8.22 0.69 -8.94
C HIS A 125 -7.82 0.04 -7.62
N ARG A 126 -6.67 0.46 -7.05
CA ARG A 126 -6.18 0.02 -5.76
C ARG A 126 -5.71 1.22 -4.95
N SER A 127 -6.04 1.20 -3.68
CA SER A 127 -5.57 2.20 -2.71
C SER A 127 -5.60 1.62 -1.30
N HIS A 128 -4.91 2.25 -0.36
CA HIS A 128 -5.18 2.04 1.05
C HIS A 128 -6.56 2.60 1.39
N PHE A 129 -7.25 1.93 2.29
CA PHE A 129 -8.65 2.27 2.56
C PHE A 129 -8.83 3.71 3.08
N HIS A 130 -7.93 4.16 3.97
CA HIS A 130 -7.99 5.53 4.49
C HIS A 130 -7.75 6.60 3.39
N GLU A 131 -6.82 6.35 2.46
CA GLU A 131 -6.58 7.26 1.32
C GLU A 131 -7.81 7.38 0.43
N PHE A 132 -8.46 6.25 0.18
CA PHE A 132 -9.74 6.25 -0.55
C PHE A 132 -10.80 7.08 0.17
N MET A 133 -10.90 6.96 1.49
CA MET A 133 -11.87 7.75 2.27
C MET A 133 -11.56 9.25 2.22
N GLU A 134 -10.30 9.67 2.34
CA GLU A 134 -9.89 11.06 2.16
C GLU A 134 -10.30 11.59 0.77
N GLU A 135 -10.00 10.83 -0.27
CA GLU A 135 -10.39 11.18 -1.65
C GLU A 135 -11.92 11.32 -1.79
N ILE A 136 -12.71 10.43 -1.18
CA ILE A 136 -14.16 10.50 -1.19
C ILE A 136 -14.66 11.75 -0.47
N HIS A 137 -14.10 12.11 0.67
CA HIS A 137 -14.43 13.34 1.38
C HIS A 137 -14.14 14.57 0.53
N ASP A 138 -13.01 14.64 -0.12
CA ASP A 138 -12.64 15.75 -1.01
C ASP A 138 -13.59 15.88 -2.20
N ARG A 139 -13.92 14.76 -2.86
CA ARG A 139 -14.88 14.73 -3.96
C ARG A 139 -16.25 15.19 -3.52
N ILE A 140 -16.74 14.74 -2.35
CA ILE A 140 -18.02 15.18 -1.78
C ILE A 140 -17.99 16.68 -1.47
N PHE A 141 -16.89 17.18 -0.93
CA PHE A 141 -16.72 18.62 -0.67
C PHE A 141 -16.81 19.42 -1.96
N MET A 142 -16.14 19.00 -3.03
CA MET A 142 -16.17 19.64 -4.34
C MET A 142 -17.58 19.62 -4.95
N VAL A 143 -18.30 18.50 -4.86
CA VAL A 143 -19.68 18.38 -5.32
C VAL A 143 -20.61 19.33 -4.54
N ARG A 144 -20.49 19.41 -3.22
CA ARG A 144 -21.26 20.36 -2.39
C ARG A 144 -21.02 21.81 -2.80
N LYS A 145 -19.76 22.16 -3.09
CA LYS A 145 -19.38 23.49 -3.59
C LYS A 145 -20.04 23.80 -4.94
N GLN A 146 -20.08 22.84 -5.85
CA GLN A 146 -20.74 22.98 -7.15
C GLN A 146 -22.27 23.12 -7.01
N ILE A 147 -22.92 22.38 -6.11
CA ILE A 147 -24.34 22.52 -5.79
C ILE A 147 -24.60 23.93 -5.25
N SER A 148 -23.81 24.40 -4.27
CA SER A 148 -23.95 25.72 -3.67
C SER A 148 -23.73 26.86 -4.66
N ALA A 149 -22.88 26.65 -5.68
CA ALA A 149 -22.64 27.59 -6.78
C ALA A 149 -23.72 27.52 -7.88
N GLY A 150 -24.69 26.59 -7.80
CA GLY A 150 -25.71 26.39 -8.79
C GLY A 150 -25.23 25.80 -10.13
N THR A 151 -24.01 25.27 -10.18
CA THR A 151 -23.41 24.67 -11.38
C THR A 151 -23.96 23.27 -11.67
N ILE A 152 -24.42 22.57 -10.66
CA ILE A 152 -25.13 21.28 -10.78
C ILE A 152 -26.43 21.32 -9.98
N LYS A 153 -27.36 20.43 -10.35
CA LYS A 153 -28.66 20.32 -9.64
C LYS A 153 -28.42 19.90 -8.19
N ASP A 154 -29.22 20.45 -7.27
CA ASP A 154 -29.26 20.02 -5.88
C ASP A 154 -29.68 18.55 -5.81
N ARG A 155 -28.77 17.71 -5.38
CA ARG A 155 -28.95 16.27 -5.13
C ARG A 155 -27.95 15.80 -4.09
N ASP A 156 -28.20 14.62 -3.56
CA ASP A 156 -27.25 13.96 -2.65
C ASP A 156 -25.83 13.89 -3.26
N PRO A 157 -24.82 14.51 -2.64
CA PRO A 157 -23.46 14.58 -3.19
C PRO A 157 -22.77 13.21 -3.34
N ILE A 158 -23.23 12.17 -2.64
CA ILE A 158 -22.71 10.81 -2.81
C ILE A 158 -23.06 10.24 -4.19
N ILE A 159 -24.18 10.64 -4.78
CA ILE A 159 -24.65 10.10 -6.07
C ILE A 159 -23.65 10.41 -7.19
N PRO A 160 -23.27 11.67 -7.46
CA PRO A 160 -22.29 11.97 -8.51
C PRO A 160 -20.92 11.33 -8.25
N VAL A 161 -20.48 11.25 -7.00
CA VAL A 161 -19.22 10.58 -6.65
C VAL A 161 -19.27 9.08 -6.97
N ALA A 162 -20.36 8.40 -6.59
CA ALA A 162 -20.56 7.00 -6.93
C ALA A 162 -20.64 6.78 -8.45
N GLU A 163 -21.37 7.64 -9.18
CA GLU A 163 -21.49 7.58 -10.65
C GLU A 163 -20.13 7.71 -11.34
N GLU A 164 -19.26 8.59 -10.84
CA GLU A 164 -17.90 8.77 -11.35
C GLU A 164 -17.07 7.50 -11.14
N ILE A 165 -17.03 6.94 -9.92
CA ILE A 165 -16.31 5.71 -9.62
C ILE A 165 -16.82 4.55 -10.48
N ILE A 166 -18.15 4.35 -10.57
CA ILE A 166 -18.78 3.29 -11.38
C ILE A 166 -18.38 3.40 -12.86
N SER A 167 -18.22 4.62 -13.38
CA SER A 167 -17.84 4.82 -14.78
C SER A 167 -16.42 4.42 -15.11
N THR A 168 -15.52 4.55 -14.13
CA THR A 168 -14.06 4.35 -14.28
C THR A 168 -13.57 3.04 -13.70
N THR A 169 -14.32 2.41 -12.78
CA THR A 169 -13.84 1.29 -11.98
C THR A 169 -14.81 0.11 -12.03
N ARG A 170 -14.30 -1.07 -12.34
CA ARG A 170 -15.03 -2.34 -12.27
C ARG A 170 -14.48 -3.24 -11.17
N LEU A 171 -13.18 -3.15 -10.90
CA LEU A 171 -12.50 -3.85 -9.79
C LEU A 171 -11.88 -2.82 -8.84
N LEU A 172 -12.26 -2.89 -7.57
CA LEU A 172 -11.79 -2.01 -6.51
C LEU A 172 -11.09 -2.85 -5.45
N CYS A 173 -9.81 -2.58 -5.24
CA CYS A 173 -8.98 -3.30 -4.28
C CYS A 173 -8.59 -2.37 -3.13
N PHE A 174 -8.79 -2.81 -1.89
CA PHE A 174 -8.42 -2.07 -0.68
C PHE A 174 -7.49 -2.85 0.20
N ASP A 175 -6.39 -2.23 0.60
CA ASP A 175 -5.60 -2.70 1.71
C ASP A 175 -6.04 -2.06 3.02
N GLU A 176 -5.88 -2.81 4.12
CA GLU A 176 -6.11 -2.35 5.49
C GLU A 176 -7.52 -1.76 5.69
N PHE A 177 -8.52 -2.50 5.18
CA PHE A 177 -9.92 -2.10 5.32
C PHE A 177 -10.32 -2.05 6.79
N THR A 178 -10.50 -0.84 7.31
CA THR A 178 -10.91 -0.58 8.69
C THR A 178 -11.90 0.59 8.73
N VAL A 179 -12.70 0.66 9.79
CA VAL A 179 -13.65 1.74 10.00
C VAL A 179 -13.55 2.18 11.45
N THR A 180 -13.03 3.38 11.67
CA THR A 180 -12.76 3.94 13.00
C THR A 180 -13.69 5.10 13.36
N ASP A 181 -14.29 5.76 12.36
CA ASP A 181 -15.18 6.92 12.53
C ASP A 181 -16.60 6.65 12.07
N ILE A 182 -17.60 7.23 12.78
CA ILE A 182 -19.02 7.04 12.48
C ILE A 182 -19.45 7.74 11.18
N ALA A 183 -18.84 8.89 10.84
CA ALA A 183 -19.15 9.61 9.61
C ALA A 183 -18.70 8.81 8.40
N ASP A 184 -17.52 8.19 8.48
CA ASP A 184 -17.01 7.29 7.47
C ASP A 184 -17.89 6.04 7.34
N ALA A 185 -18.28 5.44 8.47
CA ALA A 185 -19.19 4.30 8.48
C ALA A 185 -20.50 4.55 7.74
N MET A 186 -21.12 5.70 7.99
CA MET A 186 -22.38 6.10 7.33
C MET A 186 -22.19 6.41 5.84
N LEU A 187 -21.09 7.07 5.52
CA LEU A 187 -20.71 7.39 4.14
C LEU A 187 -20.46 6.13 3.33
N LEU A 188 -19.70 5.21 3.88
CA LEU A 188 -19.38 3.91 3.30
C LEU A 188 -20.63 3.10 2.99
N GLY A 189 -21.54 2.95 3.95
CA GLY A 189 -22.77 2.19 3.75
C GLY A 189 -23.55 2.68 2.54
N ARG A 190 -23.61 4.00 2.32
CA ARG A 190 -24.33 4.61 1.20
C ARG A 190 -23.55 4.50 -0.12
N LEU A 191 -22.26 4.71 -0.09
CA LEU A 191 -21.38 4.62 -1.27
C LEU A 191 -21.30 3.18 -1.77
N PHE A 192 -20.94 2.25 -0.89
CA PHE A 192 -20.77 0.83 -1.26
C PHE A 192 -22.08 0.18 -1.73
N SER A 193 -23.22 0.53 -1.15
CA SER A 193 -24.51 0.06 -1.68
C SER A 193 -24.63 0.38 -3.17
N LYS A 194 -24.30 1.61 -3.58
CA LYS A 194 -24.36 2.01 -4.99
C LYS A 194 -23.32 1.33 -5.87
N LEU A 195 -22.09 1.19 -5.37
CA LEU A 195 -21.00 0.51 -6.11
C LEU A 195 -21.34 -0.96 -6.35
N LEU A 196 -21.77 -1.66 -5.30
CA LEU A 196 -22.12 -3.09 -5.36
C LEU A 196 -23.39 -3.34 -6.20
N GLU A 197 -24.41 -2.46 -6.10
CA GLU A 197 -25.60 -2.51 -6.95
C GLU A 197 -25.29 -2.29 -8.44
N ALA A 198 -24.25 -1.51 -8.72
CA ALA A 198 -23.78 -1.27 -10.08
C ALA A 198 -22.86 -2.38 -10.62
N GLY A 199 -22.53 -3.38 -9.81
CA GLY A 199 -21.69 -4.51 -10.19
C GLY A 199 -20.19 -4.26 -10.08
N VAL A 200 -19.76 -3.24 -9.31
CA VAL A 200 -18.34 -3.08 -8.96
C VAL A 200 -17.93 -4.22 -8.04
N VAL A 201 -16.90 -4.94 -8.42
CA VAL A 201 -16.31 -6.04 -7.63
C VAL A 201 -15.31 -5.43 -6.64
N VAL A 202 -15.45 -5.79 -5.37
CA VAL A 202 -14.56 -5.30 -4.31
C VAL A 202 -13.73 -6.45 -3.77
N VAL A 203 -12.44 -6.25 -3.65
CA VAL A 203 -11.51 -7.16 -2.95
C VAL A 203 -10.81 -6.34 -1.87
N CYS A 204 -10.85 -6.78 -0.62
CA CYS A 204 -10.20 -6.06 0.45
C CYS A 204 -9.47 -6.99 1.42
N THR A 205 -8.39 -6.46 2.00
CA THR A 205 -7.68 -7.06 3.13
C THR A 205 -8.01 -6.32 4.41
N SER A 206 -8.10 -7.03 5.53
CA SER A 206 -8.39 -6.45 6.85
C SER A 206 -7.70 -7.23 7.96
N ASN A 207 -7.51 -6.60 9.11
CA ASN A 207 -7.06 -7.29 10.33
C ASN A 207 -8.24 -7.81 11.17
N VAL A 208 -9.48 -7.40 10.84
CA VAL A 208 -10.68 -7.80 11.57
C VAL A 208 -11.72 -8.42 10.65
N VAL A 209 -12.52 -9.32 11.19
CA VAL A 209 -13.69 -9.86 10.50
C VAL A 209 -14.76 -8.78 10.28
N PRO A 210 -15.59 -8.85 9.21
CA PRO A 210 -16.60 -7.82 8.95
C PRO A 210 -17.50 -7.51 10.16
N ASP A 211 -17.87 -8.52 10.94
CA ASP A 211 -18.74 -8.35 12.10
C ASP A 211 -18.08 -7.58 13.26
N GLU A 212 -16.77 -7.44 13.26
CA GLU A 212 -16.01 -6.66 14.24
C GLU A 212 -15.63 -5.27 13.75
N LEU A 213 -15.96 -4.91 12.51
CA LEU A 213 -15.79 -3.54 12.03
C LEU A 213 -16.54 -2.56 12.93
N TYR A 214 -15.84 -1.47 13.31
CA TYR A 214 -16.37 -0.45 14.20
C TYR A 214 -16.92 -1.04 15.52
N LYS A 215 -16.29 -2.10 16.04
CA LYS A 215 -16.63 -2.70 17.34
C LYS A 215 -16.48 -1.65 18.42
N ASP A 216 -17.46 -1.61 19.34
CA ASP A 216 -17.52 -0.64 20.44
C ASP A 216 -17.65 0.84 20.02
N GLY A 217 -17.79 1.12 18.72
CA GLY A 217 -17.99 2.48 18.20
C GLY A 217 -19.36 3.05 18.55
N LEU A 218 -19.38 4.38 18.74
CA LEU A 218 -20.63 5.11 19.06
C LEU A 218 -21.65 4.97 17.95
N ASN A 219 -22.92 4.66 18.29
CA ASN A 219 -24.00 4.49 17.35
C ASN A 219 -23.77 3.38 16.28
N ARG A 220 -23.07 2.32 16.65
CA ARG A 220 -22.75 1.17 15.77
C ARG A 220 -23.94 0.61 15.00
N ASN A 221 -25.15 0.77 15.50
CA ASN A 221 -26.36 0.32 14.81
C ASN A 221 -26.51 0.88 13.38
N HIS A 222 -25.94 2.04 13.09
CA HIS A 222 -25.99 2.64 11.76
C HIS A 222 -25.08 1.96 10.74
N ILE A 223 -24.00 1.27 11.18
CA ILE A 223 -23.12 0.53 10.27
C ILE A 223 -23.56 -0.94 10.07
N LEU A 224 -24.41 -1.49 10.95
CA LEU A 224 -24.84 -2.90 10.83
C LEU A 224 -25.50 -3.25 9.48
N PRO A 225 -26.27 -2.38 8.81
CA PRO A 225 -26.77 -2.67 7.46
C PRO A 225 -25.64 -2.83 6.43
N PHE A 226 -24.59 -2.01 6.55
CA PHE A 226 -23.39 -2.11 5.71
C PHE A 226 -22.63 -3.40 5.96
N ILE A 227 -22.37 -3.78 7.23
CA ILE A 227 -21.71 -5.04 7.60
C ILE A 227 -22.50 -6.24 7.02
N ARG A 228 -23.83 -6.22 7.11
CA ARG A 228 -24.66 -7.27 6.49
C ARG A 228 -24.47 -7.32 4.98
N SER A 229 -24.43 -6.16 4.33
CA SER A 229 -24.20 -6.08 2.88
C SER A 229 -22.83 -6.61 2.48
N LEU A 230 -21.79 -6.35 3.29
CA LEU A 230 -20.47 -6.95 3.07
C LEU A 230 -20.52 -8.49 3.15
N ASN A 231 -21.12 -9.03 4.21
CA ASN A 231 -21.24 -10.49 4.40
C ASN A 231 -22.08 -11.17 3.29
N GLU A 232 -23.08 -10.47 2.74
CA GLU A 232 -23.91 -11.01 1.66
C GLU A 232 -23.20 -10.95 0.29
N ARG A 233 -22.49 -9.84 0.03
CA ARG A 233 -21.90 -9.51 -1.27
C ARG A 233 -20.45 -9.93 -1.44
N MET A 234 -19.79 -10.33 -0.36
CA MET A 234 -18.39 -10.75 -0.38
C MET A 234 -18.23 -12.15 0.21
N SER A 235 -17.28 -12.90 -0.32
CA SER A 235 -16.80 -14.13 0.29
C SER A 235 -15.76 -13.76 1.34
N VAL A 236 -16.06 -14.06 2.61
CA VAL A 236 -15.17 -13.76 3.74
C VAL A 236 -14.23 -14.93 3.96
N ILE A 237 -12.93 -14.69 3.87
CA ILE A 237 -11.89 -15.71 4.03
C ILE A 237 -10.97 -15.31 5.18
N HIS A 238 -10.80 -16.22 6.15
CA HIS A 238 -9.81 -16.07 7.21
C HIS A 238 -8.46 -16.58 6.75
N LEU A 239 -7.47 -15.71 6.74
CA LEU A 239 -6.09 -16.05 6.50
C LEU A 239 -5.38 -16.21 7.84
N ASP A 240 -5.49 -17.40 8.43
CA ASP A 240 -4.85 -17.75 9.68
C ASP A 240 -3.57 -18.54 9.39
N ALA A 241 -2.49 -17.81 9.17
CA ALA A 241 -1.17 -18.39 9.00
C ALA A 241 -0.42 -18.36 10.34
N PRO A 242 0.33 -19.39 10.71
CA PRO A 242 0.99 -19.47 12.01
C PRO A 242 2.16 -18.49 12.18
N THR A 243 2.72 -17.96 11.09
CA THR A 243 3.95 -17.17 11.09
C THR A 243 3.78 -15.80 10.46
N ASP A 244 4.36 -14.74 11.06
CA ASP A 244 4.55 -13.45 10.41
C ASP A 244 5.82 -13.50 9.54
N TYR A 245 5.63 -13.73 8.26
CA TYR A 245 6.73 -13.86 7.28
C TYR A 245 7.59 -12.61 7.08
N ARG A 246 7.08 -11.41 7.41
CA ARG A 246 7.89 -10.18 7.36
C ARG A 246 8.86 -10.12 8.52
N LEU A 247 8.36 -10.46 9.70
CA LEU A 247 9.15 -10.52 10.92
C LEU A 247 10.27 -11.54 10.80
N GLU A 248 9.98 -12.72 10.26
CA GLU A 248 10.98 -13.76 10.05
C GLU A 248 12.11 -13.28 9.13
N LYS A 249 11.80 -12.52 8.09
CA LYS A 249 12.81 -11.96 7.19
C LYS A 249 13.60 -10.81 7.81
N LEU A 250 12.96 -9.98 8.62
CA LEU A 250 13.64 -8.87 9.31
C LEU A 250 14.38 -9.32 10.55
N SER A 251 13.80 -10.23 11.37
CA SER A 251 14.44 -10.73 12.62
C SER A 251 15.70 -11.58 12.38
N GLY A 252 15.80 -12.20 11.20
CA GLY A 252 17.01 -12.93 10.77
C GLY A 252 18.02 -12.08 10.01
N SER A 253 17.78 -10.78 9.80
CA SER A 253 18.60 -9.92 8.95
C SER A 253 19.05 -8.67 9.68
N ASP A 254 20.25 -8.19 9.34
CA ASP A 254 20.72 -6.88 9.80
C ASP A 254 19.89 -5.79 9.12
N THR A 255 19.09 -5.05 9.90
CA THR A 255 18.31 -3.91 9.41
C THR A 255 19.09 -2.60 9.44
N TYR A 256 20.24 -2.58 10.09
CA TYR A 256 21.17 -1.45 10.13
C TYR A 256 22.50 -1.89 9.48
N LEU A 257 22.80 -1.34 8.31
CA LEU A 257 23.90 -1.76 7.45
C LEU A 257 24.97 -0.68 7.40
N GLU A 258 26.15 -0.97 7.89
CA GLU A 258 27.31 -0.08 7.89
C GLU A 258 28.60 -0.86 7.55
N PRO A 259 29.66 -0.19 7.13
CA PRO A 259 29.72 1.20 6.63
C PRO A 259 29.09 1.34 5.24
N LEU A 260 28.91 2.59 4.77
CA LEU A 260 28.50 2.82 3.38
C LEU A 260 29.47 2.16 2.41
N GLY A 261 28.94 1.41 1.47
CA GLY A 261 29.75 0.75 0.46
C GLY A 261 28.94 -0.26 -0.37
N PRO A 262 29.58 -0.84 -1.40
CA PRO A 262 28.92 -1.81 -2.27
C PRO A 262 28.42 -3.06 -1.54
N GLU A 263 29.11 -3.49 -0.49
CA GLU A 263 28.76 -4.69 0.27
C GLU A 263 27.48 -4.48 1.07
N SER A 264 27.38 -3.38 1.84
CA SER A 264 26.18 -3.04 2.60
C SER A 264 24.99 -2.75 1.68
N LEU A 265 25.22 -2.08 0.54
CA LEU A 265 24.18 -1.87 -0.47
C LEU A 265 23.69 -3.21 -1.06
N GLN A 266 24.60 -4.14 -1.34
CA GLN A 266 24.19 -5.47 -1.83
C GLN A 266 23.37 -6.26 -0.81
N LYS A 267 23.69 -6.14 0.50
CA LYS A 267 22.87 -6.73 1.57
C LYS A 267 21.47 -6.11 1.58
N MET A 268 21.40 -4.78 1.48
CA MET A 268 20.14 -4.04 1.44
C MET A 268 19.28 -4.42 0.22
N GLU A 269 19.89 -4.56 -0.96
CA GLU A 269 19.20 -5.03 -2.19
C GLU A 269 18.70 -6.48 -2.07
N LYS A 270 19.47 -7.35 -1.44
CA LYS A 270 19.03 -8.74 -1.18
C LYS A 270 17.81 -8.75 -0.25
N LEU A 271 17.83 -7.94 0.81
CA LEU A 271 16.72 -7.85 1.74
C LEU A 271 15.47 -7.27 1.04
N TRP A 272 15.65 -6.21 0.23
CA TRP A 272 14.58 -5.67 -0.61
C TRP A 272 13.96 -6.75 -1.52
N ALA A 273 14.79 -7.47 -2.28
CA ALA A 273 14.33 -8.52 -3.18
C ALA A 273 13.57 -9.63 -2.43
N SER A 274 14.03 -10.00 -1.22
CA SER A 274 13.36 -11.01 -0.40
C SER A 274 12.02 -10.52 0.13
N MET A 275 11.91 -9.24 0.53
CA MET A 275 10.68 -8.66 1.07
C MET A 275 9.65 -8.32 -0.01
N THR A 276 10.11 -7.98 -1.20
CA THR A 276 9.23 -7.68 -2.35
C THR A 276 8.92 -8.90 -3.20
N TYR A 277 9.49 -10.06 -2.88
CA TYR A 277 9.26 -11.32 -3.59
C TYR A 277 9.50 -11.24 -5.11
N GLY A 278 10.36 -10.31 -5.56
CA GLY A 278 10.61 -10.06 -6.97
C GLY A 278 9.42 -9.47 -7.74
N LEU A 279 8.42 -8.94 -7.03
CA LEU A 279 7.31 -8.20 -7.63
C LEU A 279 7.80 -6.94 -8.35
N GLN A 280 7.00 -6.49 -9.30
CA GLN A 280 7.32 -5.30 -10.07
C GLN A 280 7.26 -4.06 -9.18
N CYS A 281 8.37 -3.32 -9.11
CA CYS A 281 8.44 -2.04 -8.39
C CYS A 281 7.84 -0.93 -9.27
N HIS A 282 7.17 0.02 -8.61
CA HIS A 282 6.54 1.16 -9.27
C HIS A 282 7.10 2.47 -8.74
N LEU A 283 6.98 3.52 -9.54
CA LEU A 283 7.19 4.89 -9.12
C LEU A 283 5.82 5.44 -8.70
N VAL A 284 5.74 6.03 -7.52
CA VAL A 284 4.52 6.64 -6.97
C VAL A 284 4.80 8.09 -6.58
N GLU A 285 3.81 8.95 -6.67
CA GLU A 285 3.83 10.30 -6.10
C GLU A 285 2.84 10.36 -4.93
N LEU A 286 3.32 10.61 -3.72
CA LEU A 286 2.45 10.90 -2.58
C LEU A 286 2.06 12.38 -2.60
N GLU A 287 0.78 12.66 -2.54
CA GLU A 287 0.28 14.03 -2.37
C GLU A 287 0.16 14.38 -0.89
N ASN A 288 0.69 15.56 -0.52
CA ASN A 288 0.55 16.12 0.82
C ASN A 288 0.33 17.64 0.73
N LYS A 289 -0.86 18.11 1.03
CA LYS A 289 -1.23 19.55 1.08
C LYS A 289 -0.77 20.32 -0.16
N GLY A 290 -0.99 19.75 -1.34
CA GLY A 290 -0.61 20.34 -2.63
C GLY A 290 0.87 20.19 -3.02
N ARG A 291 1.65 19.45 -2.24
CA ARG A 291 3.01 19.01 -2.57
C ARG A 291 2.99 17.59 -3.08
N LYS A 292 3.95 17.26 -3.95
CA LYS A 292 4.19 15.91 -4.44
C LYS A 292 5.52 15.42 -3.88
N ILE A 293 5.49 14.25 -3.25
CA ILE A 293 6.67 13.57 -2.74
C ILE A 293 6.91 12.38 -3.68
N PRO A 294 7.93 12.41 -4.52
CA PRO A 294 8.23 11.29 -5.39
C PRO A 294 8.81 10.13 -4.59
N VAL A 295 8.32 8.93 -4.87
CA VAL A 295 8.85 7.67 -4.34
C VAL A 295 9.39 6.89 -5.51
N SER A 296 10.70 6.90 -5.67
CA SER A 296 11.36 6.35 -6.88
C SER A 296 11.25 4.84 -6.98
N ARG A 297 11.10 4.15 -5.85
CA ARG A 297 11.04 2.70 -5.78
C ARG A 297 10.10 2.28 -4.66
N THR A 298 8.98 1.70 -5.03
CA THR A 298 8.03 1.13 -4.08
C THR A 298 7.47 -0.19 -4.58
N CYS A 299 7.15 -1.07 -3.65
CA CYS A 299 6.47 -2.32 -3.91
C CYS A 299 5.54 -2.60 -2.73
N SER A 300 4.23 -2.62 -2.99
CA SER A 300 3.24 -2.75 -1.91
C SER A 300 3.40 -1.61 -0.88
N ALA A 301 3.38 -1.94 0.40
CA ALA A 301 3.61 -1.01 1.50
C ALA A 301 5.09 -0.84 1.88
N ILE A 302 6.03 -1.12 0.95
CA ILE A 302 7.47 -0.98 1.16
C ILE A 302 8.00 0.11 0.22
N ALA A 303 8.77 1.05 0.74
CA ALA A 303 9.40 2.12 -0.05
C ALA A 303 10.90 2.17 0.15
N TRP A 304 11.62 2.56 -0.90
CA TRP A 304 13.05 2.83 -0.89
C TRP A 304 13.32 4.28 -1.19
N PHE A 305 14.02 4.93 -0.28
CA PHE A 305 14.47 6.30 -0.40
C PHE A 305 15.96 6.42 -0.18
N THR A 306 16.55 7.44 -0.75
CA THR A 306 17.89 7.90 -0.41
C THR A 306 17.83 8.98 0.68
N PHE A 307 18.91 9.11 1.44
CA PHE A 307 19.08 10.22 2.39
C PHE A 307 18.91 11.59 1.70
N GLN A 308 19.35 11.69 0.45
CA GLN A 308 19.23 12.92 -0.33
C GLN A 308 17.77 13.29 -0.59
N GLU A 309 16.92 12.31 -0.93
CA GLU A 309 15.50 12.54 -1.19
C GLU A 309 14.77 12.98 0.07
N LEU A 310 15.03 12.35 1.22
CA LEU A 310 14.30 12.65 2.45
C LEU A 310 14.90 13.76 3.31
N CYS A 311 16.22 13.88 3.37
CA CYS A 311 16.87 14.79 4.30
C CYS A 311 17.55 16.00 3.65
N CYS A 312 17.92 15.92 2.36
CA CYS A 312 18.49 17.08 1.65
C CYS A 312 17.44 17.94 0.93
N THR A 313 16.25 17.38 0.68
CA THR A 313 15.08 18.16 0.19
C THR A 313 14.33 18.82 1.35
N PRO A 314 13.62 19.96 1.10
CA PRO A 314 12.92 20.70 2.16
C PRO A 314 11.60 20.04 2.55
N LEU A 315 11.66 18.78 3.01
CA LEU A 315 10.55 18.07 3.61
C LEU A 315 10.42 18.42 5.11
N GLY A 316 9.22 18.24 5.67
CA GLY A 316 8.91 18.53 7.06
C GLY A 316 8.08 17.40 7.72
N PRO A 317 7.71 17.58 9.02
CA PRO A 317 7.01 16.55 9.79
C PRO A 317 5.74 16.02 9.12
N SER A 318 4.94 16.88 8.47
CA SER A 318 3.73 16.42 7.77
C SER A 318 4.02 15.56 6.54
N ASP A 319 5.18 15.77 5.88
CA ASP A 319 5.60 14.96 4.74
C ASP A 319 6.06 13.58 5.22
N TYR A 320 6.80 13.53 6.33
CA TYR A 320 7.22 12.27 6.95
C TYR A 320 6.05 11.47 7.50
N LEU A 321 5.06 12.15 8.08
CA LEU A 321 3.83 11.49 8.53
C LEU A 321 3.08 10.87 7.34
N ARG A 322 3.01 11.57 6.21
CA ARG A 322 2.40 11.03 4.99
C ARG A 322 3.14 9.79 4.47
N ILE A 323 4.48 9.78 4.56
CA ILE A 323 5.30 8.60 4.22
C ILE A 323 5.03 7.48 5.21
N ALA A 324 5.04 7.77 6.52
CA ALA A 324 4.80 6.78 7.56
C ALA A 324 3.42 6.12 7.47
N HIS A 325 2.39 6.86 7.05
CA HIS A 325 1.06 6.30 6.82
C HIS A 325 0.95 5.48 5.52
N ALA A 326 1.75 5.82 4.49
CA ALA A 326 1.71 5.11 3.22
C ALA A 326 2.52 3.81 3.22
N PHE A 327 3.55 3.71 4.06
CA PHE A 327 4.48 2.58 4.04
C PHE A 327 4.74 2.02 5.43
N ASN A 328 4.59 0.71 5.58
CA ASN A 328 4.94 0.02 6.82
C ASN A 328 6.43 -0.35 6.93
N THR A 329 7.17 -0.27 5.83
CA THR A 329 8.61 -0.53 5.80
C THR A 329 9.28 0.48 4.89
N VAL A 330 10.31 1.13 5.41
CA VAL A 330 11.13 2.13 4.70
C VAL A 330 12.57 1.65 4.62
N PHE A 331 13.10 1.60 3.40
CA PHE A 331 14.52 1.45 3.11
C PHE A 331 15.13 2.83 2.94
N LEU A 332 16.16 3.16 3.72
CA LEU A 332 16.86 4.45 3.69
C LEU A 332 18.33 4.27 3.36
N GLU A 333 18.70 4.61 2.14
CA GLU A 333 20.05 4.45 1.60
C GLU A 333 20.91 5.69 1.82
N GLY A 334 22.18 5.48 2.17
CA GLY A 334 23.22 6.49 2.02
C GLY A 334 23.27 7.54 3.12
N VAL A 335 22.93 7.19 4.37
CA VAL A 335 22.99 8.13 5.49
C VAL A 335 24.46 8.44 5.86
N PRO A 336 24.91 9.68 5.68
CA PRO A 336 26.28 10.06 6.00
C PRO A 336 26.46 10.34 7.50
N VAL A 337 27.70 10.43 7.96
CA VAL A 337 27.98 11.09 9.24
C VAL A 337 27.55 12.54 9.16
N LEU A 338 26.79 12.99 10.14
CA LEU A 338 26.22 14.32 10.24
C LEU A 338 27.03 15.17 11.22
N ASP A 339 27.15 16.46 10.91
CA ASP A 339 27.88 17.42 11.71
C ASP A 339 27.15 18.78 11.76
N LYS A 340 27.79 19.78 12.39
CA LYS A 340 27.26 21.13 12.46
C LYS A 340 27.05 21.81 11.09
N ALA A 341 27.80 21.42 10.07
CA ALA A 341 27.65 21.97 8.73
C ALA A 341 26.36 21.46 8.04
N ARG A 342 25.92 20.28 8.44
CA ARG A 342 24.70 19.63 7.96
C ARG A 342 23.52 19.69 8.96
N ARG A 343 23.43 20.79 9.69
CA ARG A 343 22.43 20.98 10.75
C ARG A 343 21.00 20.80 10.27
N ASN A 344 20.67 21.30 9.09
CA ASN A 344 19.31 21.19 8.54
C ASN A 344 18.96 19.76 8.15
N GLU A 345 19.92 19.04 7.56
CA GLU A 345 19.78 17.63 7.22
C GLU A 345 19.67 16.76 8.49
N ALA A 346 20.47 17.06 9.51
CA ALA A 346 20.40 16.39 10.79
C ALA A 346 19.02 16.58 11.45
N LYS A 347 18.48 17.82 11.44
CA LYS A 347 17.15 18.09 11.98
C LYS A 347 16.05 17.36 11.24
N ARG A 348 16.14 17.25 9.89
CA ARG A 348 15.19 16.49 9.09
C ARG A 348 15.30 14.99 9.36
N PHE A 349 16.52 14.48 9.50
CA PHE A 349 16.75 13.08 9.85
C PHE A 349 16.18 12.74 11.22
N ILE A 350 16.39 13.58 12.24
CA ILE A 350 15.77 13.44 13.57
C ILE A 350 14.24 13.35 13.44
N ASN A 351 13.63 14.31 12.74
CA ASN A 351 12.17 14.33 12.54
C ASN A 351 11.67 13.09 11.77
N LEU A 352 12.41 12.63 10.77
CA LEU A 352 12.10 11.42 10.02
C LEU A 352 12.08 10.20 10.95
N ILE A 353 13.17 9.97 11.70
CA ILE A 353 13.28 8.82 12.60
C ILE A 353 12.23 8.89 13.70
N ASP A 354 11.99 10.07 14.28
CA ASP A 354 10.93 10.28 15.27
C ASP A 354 9.57 9.86 14.69
N THR A 355 9.24 10.30 13.47
CA THR A 355 7.95 10.00 12.84
C THR A 355 7.82 8.51 12.49
N LEU A 356 8.86 7.89 11.92
CA LEU A 356 8.81 6.46 11.59
C LEU A 356 8.67 5.60 12.85
N TYR A 357 9.41 5.95 13.92
CA TYR A 357 9.35 5.25 15.20
C TYR A 357 7.97 5.33 15.85
N ASP A 358 7.41 6.53 15.95
CA ASP A 358 6.12 6.77 16.58
C ASP A 358 4.94 6.09 15.86
N ASN A 359 5.10 5.84 14.53
CA ASN A 359 4.12 5.12 13.70
C ASN A 359 4.47 3.64 13.49
N HIS A 360 5.43 3.10 14.23
CA HIS A 360 5.87 1.69 14.15
C HIS A 360 6.25 1.24 12.74
N VAL A 361 6.86 2.13 11.95
CA VAL A 361 7.36 1.81 10.60
C VAL A 361 8.69 1.07 10.73
N HIS A 362 8.82 -0.07 10.08
CA HIS A 362 10.08 -0.81 10.03
C HIS A 362 11.10 -0.04 9.20
N LEU A 363 12.34 0.06 9.69
CA LEU A 363 13.41 0.78 9.00
C LEU A 363 14.56 -0.17 8.67
N VAL A 364 14.91 -0.22 7.37
CA VAL A 364 16.16 -0.79 6.89
C VAL A 364 17.04 0.36 6.44
N ILE A 365 18.17 0.56 7.09
CA ILE A 365 19.03 1.73 6.88
C ILE A 365 20.44 1.34 6.48
N GLN A 366 21.01 2.05 5.51
CA GLN A 366 22.42 2.00 5.17
C GLN A 366 23.09 3.32 5.60
N ALA A 367 24.06 3.23 6.51
CA ALA A 367 24.70 4.37 7.14
C ALA A 367 26.23 4.32 7.12
N SER A 368 26.87 5.48 7.29
CA SER A 368 28.33 5.60 7.32
C SER A 368 28.97 5.05 8.60
N ALA A 369 28.21 5.00 9.70
CA ALA A 369 28.70 4.60 11.03
C ALA A 369 27.54 4.06 11.86
N GLU A 370 27.84 3.43 12.99
CA GLU A 370 26.88 3.02 14.02
C GLU A 370 26.09 4.24 14.55
N PRO A 371 24.86 4.07 15.09
CA PRO A 371 23.99 5.16 15.51
C PRO A 371 24.65 6.18 16.46
N GLN A 372 25.49 5.71 17.38
CA GLN A 372 26.18 6.56 18.35
C GLN A 372 27.27 7.45 17.73
N ASP A 373 27.78 7.07 16.55
CA ASP A 373 28.85 7.77 15.84
C ASP A 373 28.32 8.52 14.58
N LEU A 374 27.01 8.49 14.38
CA LEU A 374 26.38 9.06 13.19
C LEU A 374 26.27 10.59 13.25
N TYR A 375 26.36 11.19 14.44
CA TYR A 375 26.36 12.64 14.63
C TYR A 375 27.59 13.11 15.41
N VAL A 376 28.42 13.93 14.78
CA VAL A 376 29.69 14.42 15.33
C VAL A 376 29.57 15.90 15.70
N ALA A 377 28.92 16.20 16.84
CA ALA A 377 28.97 17.52 17.43
C ALA A 377 28.81 17.43 18.95
N SER A 378 29.73 18.06 19.66
CA SER A 378 29.75 18.05 21.12
C SER A 378 28.83 19.07 21.81
N SER A 379 28.10 19.89 21.04
CA SER A 379 27.24 20.96 21.57
C SER A 379 26.21 21.43 20.53
N GLY A 380 25.02 21.81 21.01
CA GLY A 380 23.90 22.30 20.21
C GLY A 380 22.61 21.54 20.53
N THR A 381 21.47 22.10 20.15
CA THR A 381 20.17 21.48 20.37
C THR A 381 20.05 20.15 19.65
N GLU A 382 20.62 20.08 18.45
CA GLU A 382 20.59 18.87 17.62
C GLU A 382 21.41 17.74 18.24
N ALA A 383 22.50 18.02 18.96
CA ALA A 383 23.29 17.00 19.64
C ALA A 383 22.45 16.31 20.73
N PHE A 384 21.71 17.08 21.53
CA PHE A 384 20.83 16.55 22.56
C PHE A 384 19.63 15.76 21.97
N GLU A 385 19.03 16.27 20.89
CA GLU A 385 17.95 15.57 20.20
C GLU A 385 18.43 14.27 19.53
N PHE A 386 19.69 14.24 19.05
CA PHE A 386 20.26 13.08 18.38
C PHE A 386 20.50 11.91 19.34
N ASP A 387 20.72 12.15 20.62
CA ASP A 387 20.80 11.08 21.64
C ASP A 387 19.52 10.24 21.66
N ARG A 388 18.36 10.89 21.56
CA ARG A 388 17.07 10.21 21.43
C ARG A 388 16.97 9.45 20.10
N THR A 389 17.40 10.05 19.01
CA THR A 389 17.40 9.40 17.68
C THR A 389 18.30 8.18 17.68
N THR A 390 19.47 8.24 18.32
CA THR A 390 20.36 7.10 18.53
C THR A 390 19.66 5.95 19.26
N SER A 391 18.97 6.26 20.36
CA SER A 391 18.23 5.28 21.15
C SER A 391 17.11 4.62 20.32
N ARG A 392 16.36 5.42 19.55
CA ARG A 392 15.31 4.92 18.63
C ARG A 392 15.87 4.04 17.52
N LEU A 393 16.97 4.41 16.89
CA LEU A 393 17.63 3.60 15.86
C LEU A 393 18.10 2.25 16.42
N ILE A 394 18.59 2.22 17.67
CA ILE A 394 18.96 0.98 18.35
C ILE A 394 17.73 0.12 18.64
N GLU A 395 16.65 0.73 19.15
CA GLU A 395 15.41 0.01 19.46
C GLU A 395 14.73 -0.53 18.20
N MET A 396 14.70 0.25 17.10
CA MET A 396 14.11 -0.16 15.82
C MET A 396 14.76 -1.42 15.19
N ARG A 397 15.95 -1.81 15.67
CA ARG A 397 16.61 -3.07 15.28
C ARG A 397 16.18 -4.27 16.10
N SER A 398 15.49 -4.06 17.24
CA SER A 398 15.13 -5.14 18.15
C SER A 398 13.96 -5.97 17.61
N GLU A 399 13.96 -7.26 17.93
CA GLU A 399 12.84 -8.15 17.59
C GLU A 399 11.53 -7.64 18.21
N GLU A 400 11.58 -7.08 19.42
CA GLU A 400 10.43 -6.53 20.11
C GLU A 400 9.80 -5.36 19.32
N TYR A 401 10.63 -4.46 18.77
CA TYR A 401 10.12 -3.37 17.93
C TYR A 401 9.58 -3.88 16.59
N LEU A 402 10.29 -4.81 15.96
CA LEU A 402 9.87 -5.40 14.69
C LEU A 402 8.53 -6.15 14.82
N MET A 403 8.17 -6.64 16.02
CA MET A 403 6.89 -7.29 16.29
C MET A 403 5.72 -6.31 16.49
N ARG A 404 5.96 -4.99 16.59
CA ARG A 404 4.90 -3.99 16.76
C ARG A 404 4.10 -3.86 15.47
N GLU A 405 2.79 -3.73 15.61
CA GLU A 405 1.92 -3.43 14.48
C GLU A 405 2.16 -1.99 13.99
N HIS A 406 2.15 -1.82 12.67
CA HIS A 406 2.21 -0.51 12.03
C HIS A 406 0.99 0.32 12.45
N ASN A 407 1.23 1.51 12.97
CA ASN A 407 0.18 2.39 13.46
C ASN A 407 -0.18 3.40 12.36
N THR A 408 -1.39 3.25 11.81
CA THR A 408 -1.98 4.20 10.85
C THR A 408 -2.99 5.15 11.50
N GLU A 409 -3.22 5.00 12.82
CA GLU A 409 -4.16 5.81 13.58
C GLU A 409 -3.43 7.01 14.25
N ASN A 410 -3.46 8.18 13.60
CA ASN A 410 -3.36 9.49 14.29
C ASN A 410 -3.97 10.58 13.40
#